data_4e75d9efa65658edc6018dba6d55ff8b
#
_entry.id   4e75d9efa65658edc6018dba6d55ff8b
#
_cell.length_a   1.000
_cell.length_b   1.000
_cell.length_c   1.000
_cell.angle_alpha   90.00
_cell.angle_beta   90.00
_cell.angle_gamma   90.00
#
_symmetry.space_group_name_H-M   'P 1'
#
loop_
_entity.id
_entity.type
_entity.pdbx_description
1 polymer ?
#
loop_
_entity_poly.entity_id
_entity_poly.type
_entity_poly.pdbx_seq_one_letter_code
_entity_poly.pdbx_strand_id
1 'polypeptide(L)'
;MKAATIARGKLRIGLLVAGLALAGPSTGAASPMLVALTGDGMLITFPAEHPGDARTRKPSGVSGQLIGLDRRPANGLLYGLTAAGDVYTIDPVTAAGSLVSTLTVPFNGGSRSGLDFNPRTDRLRLVGHDGQNLRVNVDNGATAADRPLAYAREDPHFGRQPLIAATAYTNNVAGAETTEMFDLDSGLDLLVRQEPPNDGTLRTVGPLGVHVPPEAGFEIVTDGGGKNRGLAAFASTLYDVDLATGAATSLGTIGGPSGSIVGLSTIAGSP
;
A
#
# COMPACT_ATOMS: atom_id res chain seq x y z
N MET A 1 30.87 -89.44 18.17
CA MET A 1 31.77 -88.27 18.04
C MET A 1 31.16 -87.33 17.04
N LYS A 2 30.51 -86.24 17.48
CA LYS A 2 29.85 -85.24 16.59
C LYS A 2 30.70 -83.98 16.63
N ALA A 3 31.20 -83.58 15.45
CA ALA A 3 31.97 -82.34 15.27
C ALA A 3 31.01 -81.16 15.27
N ALA A 4 31.33 -80.10 16.06
CA ALA A 4 30.62 -78.86 16.08
C ALA A 4 31.25 -77.89 15.06
N THR A 5 30.40 -77.37 14.14
CA THR A 5 30.79 -76.37 13.15
C THR A 5 30.54 -74.96 13.74
N ILE A 6 31.59 -74.17 13.83
CA ILE A 6 31.54 -72.77 14.30
C ILE A 6 31.25 -71.87 13.11
N ALA A 7 30.09 -71.20 13.07
CA ALA A 7 29.76 -70.21 12.08
C ALA A 7 30.40 -68.83 12.43
N ARG A 8 31.24 -68.32 11.51
CA ARG A 8 31.83 -66.98 11.58
C ARG A 8 30.82 -65.95 11.10
N GLY A 9 30.23 -65.17 11.99
CA GLY A 9 29.42 -64.00 11.69
C GLY A 9 30.30 -62.83 11.16
N LYS A 10 30.02 -62.35 9.97
CA LYS A 10 30.61 -61.11 9.43
C LYS A 10 29.89 -59.90 9.98
N LEU A 11 30.58 -59.14 10.80
CA LEU A 11 30.13 -57.81 11.30
C LEU A 11 30.19 -56.81 10.14
N ARG A 12 29.04 -56.33 9.66
CA ARG A 12 28.94 -55.21 8.73
C ARG A 12 28.83 -53.92 9.51
N ILE A 13 29.89 -53.14 9.51
CA ILE A 13 29.89 -51.77 10.03
C ILE A 13 29.22 -50.87 8.96
N GLY A 14 28.00 -50.46 9.22
CA GLY A 14 27.31 -49.45 8.41
C GLY A 14 27.83 -48.07 8.76
N LEU A 15 28.50 -47.42 7.81
CA LEU A 15 28.94 -46.04 7.94
C LEU A 15 27.74 -45.13 7.73
N LEU A 16 27.24 -44.52 8.80
CA LEU A 16 26.15 -43.52 8.78
C LEU A 16 26.80 -42.18 8.37
N VAL A 17 26.67 -41.79 7.10
CA VAL A 17 27.05 -40.46 6.64
C VAL A 17 25.92 -39.50 7.03
N ALA A 18 26.09 -38.78 8.13
CA ALA A 18 25.22 -37.64 8.46
C ALA A 18 25.49 -36.51 7.50
N GLY A 19 24.59 -36.34 6.51
CA GLY A 19 24.59 -35.18 5.61
C GLY A 19 24.27 -33.92 6.39
N LEU A 20 25.25 -33.07 6.65
CA LEU A 20 25.07 -31.73 7.17
C LEU A 20 24.50 -30.88 6.03
N ALA A 21 23.20 -30.68 5.99
CA ALA A 21 22.57 -29.71 5.10
C ALA A 21 22.99 -28.31 5.56
N LEU A 22 23.94 -27.71 4.85
CA LEU A 22 24.22 -26.27 4.96
C LEU A 22 22.99 -25.54 4.44
N ALA A 23 22.15 -25.03 5.34
CA ALA A 23 21.17 -24.01 5.00
C ALA A 23 21.98 -22.79 4.55
N GLY A 24 22.00 -22.54 3.23
CA GLY A 24 22.52 -21.29 2.67
C GLY A 24 21.72 -20.12 3.26
N PRO A 25 22.31 -18.92 3.36
CA PRO A 25 21.57 -17.76 3.78
C PRO A 25 20.38 -17.59 2.82
N SER A 26 19.15 -17.66 3.33
CA SER A 26 17.99 -17.21 2.59
C SER A 26 18.23 -15.72 2.33
N THR A 27 18.40 -15.33 1.07
CA THR A 27 18.35 -13.93 0.66
C THR A 27 16.88 -13.52 0.85
N GLY A 28 16.55 -13.14 2.09
CA GLY A 28 15.26 -12.50 2.37
C GLY A 28 15.16 -11.28 1.45
N ALA A 29 14.06 -11.16 0.72
CA ALA A 29 13.78 -9.94 -0.03
C ALA A 29 13.96 -8.76 0.93
N ALA A 30 14.66 -7.71 0.49
CA ALA A 30 14.86 -6.55 1.34
C ALA A 30 13.50 -5.94 1.69
N SER A 31 13.37 -5.48 2.93
CA SER A 31 12.14 -4.83 3.41
C SER A 31 11.81 -3.61 2.55
N PRO A 32 10.56 -3.44 2.10
CA PRO A 32 10.20 -2.28 1.30
C PRO A 32 10.41 -1.00 2.11
N MET A 33 11.02 0.00 1.45
CA MET A 33 11.11 1.35 1.98
C MET A 33 9.80 2.09 1.69
N LEU A 34 9.21 2.65 2.72
CA LEU A 34 7.96 3.39 2.64
C LEU A 34 8.18 4.89 2.81
N VAL A 35 7.26 5.66 2.26
CA VAL A 35 7.12 7.08 2.53
C VAL A 35 5.68 7.35 2.96
N ALA A 36 5.52 7.98 4.12
CA ALA A 36 4.24 8.51 4.58
C ALA A 36 4.21 10.04 4.46
N LEU A 37 3.04 10.57 4.14
CA LEU A 37 2.75 12.00 4.18
C LEU A 37 1.92 12.28 5.43
N THR A 38 2.37 13.26 6.22
CA THR A 38 1.60 13.72 7.39
C THR A 38 0.61 14.84 7.02
N GLY A 39 -0.42 15.03 7.83
CA GLY A 39 -1.42 16.08 7.64
C GLY A 39 -0.85 17.51 7.72
N ASP A 40 0.28 17.71 8.38
CA ASP A 40 1.05 18.98 8.39
C ASP A 40 2.06 19.07 7.23
N GLY A 41 2.05 18.10 6.30
CA GLY A 41 2.80 18.14 5.05
C GLY A 41 4.24 17.68 5.15
N MET A 42 4.63 16.92 6.17
CA MET A 42 5.96 16.32 6.26
C MET A 42 6.00 14.97 5.55
N LEU A 43 7.14 14.62 4.95
CA LEU A 43 7.45 13.27 4.46
C LEU A 43 8.21 12.51 5.54
N ILE A 44 7.76 11.30 5.82
CA ILE A 44 8.41 10.36 6.74
C ILE A 44 8.80 9.12 5.95
N THR A 45 10.09 8.82 5.83
CA THR A 45 10.59 7.63 5.14
C THR A 45 11.11 6.61 6.16
N PHE A 46 10.74 5.33 6.01
CA PHE A 46 11.07 4.27 6.96
C PHE A 46 11.00 2.88 6.29
N PRO A 47 11.77 1.89 6.80
CA PRO A 47 11.62 0.49 6.37
C PRO A 47 10.35 -0.11 6.99
N ALA A 48 9.58 -0.90 6.23
CA ALA A 48 8.32 -1.48 6.71
C ALA A 48 8.51 -2.41 7.91
N GLU A 49 9.64 -3.12 8.01
CA GLU A 49 9.93 -4.03 9.13
C GLU A 49 10.42 -3.31 10.39
N HIS A 50 10.85 -2.05 10.25
CA HIS A 50 11.34 -1.22 11.35
C HIS A 50 10.76 0.20 11.24
N PRO A 51 9.44 0.40 11.41
CA PRO A 51 8.81 1.70 11.19
C PRO A 51 9.31 2.79 12.16
N GLY A 52 9.91 2.41 13.29
CA GLY A 52 10.55 3.33 14.22
C GLY A 52 11.82 4.01 13.67
N ASP A 53 12.51 3.40 12.68
CA ASP A 53 13.75 3.92 12.07
C ASP A 53 13.44 4.97 10.99
N ALA A 54 12.65 5.97 11.35
CA ALA A 54 12.09 6.94 10.43
C ALA A 54 12.96 8.18 10.27
N ARG A 55 12.89 8.76 9.07
CA ARG A 55 13.53 10.06 8.73
C ARG A 55 12.46 11.00 8.21
N THR A 56 12.41 12.20 8.81
CA THR A 56 11.43 13.22 8.45
C THR A 56 12.06 14.33 7.63
N ARG A 57 11.36 14.79 6.58
CA ARG A 57 11.77 15.92 5.75
C ARG A 57 10.56 16.78 5.41
N LYS A 58 10.80 18.09 5.34
CA LYS A 58 9.79 19.03 4.83
C LYS A 58 9.95 19.16 3.31
N PRO A 59 8.88 18.98 2.51
CA PRO A 59 8.92 19.25 1.08
C PRO A 59 9.31 20.69 0.78
N SER A 60 10.09 20.85 -0.31
CA SER A 60 10.46 22.15 -0.87
C SER A 60 10.00 22.23 -2.33
N GLY A 61 9.80 23.43 -2.86
CA GLY A 61 9.34 23.61 -4.26
C GLY A 61 7.88 23.23 -4.51
N VAL A 62 7.13 22.84 -3.47
CA VAL A 62 5.69 22.58 -3.54
C VAL A 62 4.92 23.80 -3.05
N SER A 63 3.96 24.27 -3.82
CA SER A 63 3.04 25.34 -3.44
C SER A 63 1.74 24.74 -2.92
N GLY A 64 1.30 25.13 -1.73
CA GLY A 64 0.08 24.60 -1.10
C GLY A 64 0.31 23.34 -0.26
N GLN A 65 -0.77 22.82 0.29
CA GLN A 65 -0.76 21.64 1.17
C GLN A 65 -0.91 20.37 0.34
N LEU A 66 0.02 19.43 0.49
CA LEU A 66 -0.13 18.07 -0.03
C LEU A 66 -1.23 17.34 0.73
N ILE A 67 -2.08 16.61 0.00
CA ILE A 67 -3.21 15.83 0.53
C ILE A 67 -3.09 14.32 0.30
N GLY A 68 -2.13 13.90 -0.49
CA GLY A 68 -1.84 12.50 -0.77
C GLY A 68 -0.60 12.37 -1.65
N LEU A 69 -0.06 11.18 -1.70
CA LEU A 69 1.08 10.84 -2.56
C LEU A 69 1.00 9.36 -2.98
N ASP A 70 1.55 9.06 -4.15
CA ASP A 70 1.79 7.69 -4.58
C ASP A 70 2.92 7.60 -5.62
N ARG A 71 3.54 6.42 -5.69
CA ARG A 71 4.58 6.08 -6.65
C ARG A 71 3.97 5.52 -7.93
N ARG A 72 4.13 6.25 -9.05
CA ARG A 72 3.67 5.81 -10.37
C ARG A 72 4.47 4.60 -10.85
N PRO A 73 3.86 3.43 -11.05
CA PRO A 73 4.59 2.23 -11.50
C PRO A 73 5.29 2.41 -12.85
N ALA A 74 4.68 3.16 -13.77
CA ALA A 74 5.18 3.33 -15.14
C ALA A 74 6.58 4.00 -15.22
N ASN A 75 6.94 4.85 -14.27
CA ASN A 75 8.23 5.57 -14.27
C ASN A 75 8.98 5.55 -12.93
N GLY A 76 8.37 4.99 -11.88
CA GLY A 76 8.96 4.87 -10.56
C GLY A 76 9.08 6.17 -9.76
N LEU A 77 8.55 7.30 -10.27
CA LEU A 77 8.58 8.58 -9.58
C LEU A 77 7.46 8.67 -8.55
N LEU A 78 7.75 9.33 -7.43
CA LEU A 78 6.74 9.68 -6.43
C LEU A 78 5.99 10.93 -6.89
N TYR A 79 4.66 10.84 -6.90
CA TYR A 79 3.76 11.96 -7.20
C TYR A 79 3.02 12.38 -5.94
N GLY A 80 2.78 13.68 -5.81
CA GLY A 80 1.96 14.25 -4.76
C GLY A 80 0.89 15.16 -5.34
N LEU A 81 -0.28 15.19 -4.72
CA LEU A 81 -1.39 16.07 -5.06
C LEU A 81 -1.58 17.10 -3.97
N THR A 82 -1.76 18.37 -4.34
CA THR A 82 -2.14 19.44 -3.40
C THR A 82 -3.65 19.62 -3.31
N ALA A 83 -4.11 20.27 -2.25
CA ALA A 83 -5.51 20.64 -2.07
C ALA A 83 -6.05 21.58 -3.18
N ALA A 84 -5.16 22.29 -3.87
CA ALA A 84 -5.51 23.13 -5.03
C ALA A 84 -5.66 22.34 -6.33
N GLY A 85 -5.31 21.04 -6.33
CA GLY A 85 -5.34 20.19 -7.51
C GLY A 85 -4.06 20.18 -8.32
N ASP A 86 -2.96 20.75 -7.81
CA ASP A 86 -1.67 20.70 -8.45
C ASP A 86 -0.97 19.36 -8.19
N VAL A 87 -0.47 18.74 -9.25
CA VAL A 87 0.27 17.48 -9.25
C VAL A 87 1.76 17.78 -9.33
N TYR A 88 2.51 17.25 -8.38
CA TYR A 88 3.96 17.38 -8.30
C TYR A 88 4.63 16.03 -8.41
N THR A 89 5.84 15.95 -9.01
CA THR A 89 6.78 14.89 -8.66
C THR A 89 7.58 15.33 -7.43
N ILE A 90 7.90 14.38 -6.55
CA ILE A 90 8.63 14.64 -5.31
C ILE A 90 9.80 13.66 -5.23
N ASP A 91 11.00 14.17 -5.04
CA ASP A 91 12.16 13.33 -4.75
C ASP A 91 12.09 12.83 -3.30
N PRO A 92 11.96 11.52 -3.05
CA PRO A 92 11.78 11.00 -1.69
C PRO A 92 13.03 11.13 -0.81
N VAL A 93 14.22 11.40 -1.40
CA VAL A 93 15.48 11.55 -0.69
C VAL A 93 15.70 12.99 -0.26
N THR A 94 15.47 13.97 -1.15
CA THR A 94 15.69 15.40 -0.90
C THR A 94 14.42 16.13 -0.48
N ALA A 95 13.25 15.54 -0.74
CA ALA A 95 11.91 16.13 -0.61
C ALA A 95 11.70 17.35 -1.53
N ALA A 96 12.46 17.46 -2.63
CA ALA A 96 12.27 18.50 -3.63
C ALA A 96 11.09 18.15 -4.54
N GLY A 97 10.14 19.08 -4.71
CA GLY A 97 8.98 18.95 -5.57
C GLY A 97 9.14 19.75 -6.85
N SER A 98 8.59 19.21 -7.95
CA SER A 98 8.49 19.88 -9.25
C SER A 98 7.06 19.76 -9.78
N LEU A 99 6.44 20.90 -10.14
CA LEU A 99 5.09 20.92 -10.69
C LEU A 99 5.05 20.18 -12.04
N VAL A 100 4.07 19.33 -12.21
CA VAL A 100 3.83 18.57 -13.44
C VAL A 100 2.60 19.08 -14.18
N SER A 101 1.46 19.15 -13.48
CA SER A 101 0.18 19.55 -14.08
C SER A 101 -0.80 20.01 -12.99
N THR A 102 -1.98 20.47 -13.42
CA THR A 102 -3.09 20.81 -12.53
C THR A 102 -4.34 20.09 -13.00
N LEU A 103 -5.15 19.56 -12.10
CA LEU A 103 -6.40 18.86 -12.41
C LEU A 103 -7.37 19.73 -13.19
N THR A 104 -8.00 19.18 -14.25
CA THR A 104 -9.04 19.88 -15.01
C THR A 104 -10.43 19.80 -14.35
N VAL A 105 -10.63 18.90 -13.38
CA VAL A 105 -11.83 18.79 -12.53
C VAL A 105 -11.40 18.91 -11.09
N PRO A 106 -12.00 19.81 -10.28
CA PRO A 106 -11.66 19.96 -8.88
C PRO A 106 -11.86 18.67 -8.09
N PHE A 107 -10.93 18.39 -7.16
CA PHE A 107 -11.04 17.31 -6.19
C PHE A 107 -11.34 17.91 -4.81
N ASN A 108 -12.46 17.49 -4.19
CA ASN A 108 -12.98 18.08 -2.96
C ASN A 108 -12.70 17.20 -1.72
N GLY A 109 -12.10 16.01 -1.88
CA GLY A 109 -11.83 15.07 -0.79
C GLY A 109 -10.86 15.60 0.27
N GLY A 110 -9.98 16.54 -0.10
CA GLY A 110 -8.95 17.05 0.80
C GLY A 110 -8.05 15.94 1.34
N SER A 111 -7.59 16.07 2.59
CA SER A 111 -6.76 15.05 3.25
C SER A 111 -7.50 13.78 3.67
N ARG A 112 -8.84 13.77 3.56
CA ARG A 112 -9.68 12.59 3.78
C ARG A 112 -9.96 11.92 2.47
N SER A 113 -8.95 11.26 1.92
CA SER A 113 -9.02 10.74 0.55
C SER A 113 -8.01 9.64 0.32
N GLY A 114 -8.30 8.77 -0.64
CA GLY A 114 -7.37 7.82 -1.21
C GLY A 114 -6.78 8.33 -2.52
N LEU A 115 -5.52 8.04 -2.75
CA LEU A 115 -4.77 8.40 -3.93
C LEU A 115 -3.83 7.26 -4.30
N ASP A 116 -3.99 6.67 -5.50
CA ASP A 116 -3.16 5.56 -5.94
C ASP A 116 -3.14 5.41 -7.47
N PHE A 117 -2.02 4.99 -8.04
CA PHE A 117 -1.92 4.74 -9.47
C PHE A 117 -2.44 3.36 -9.85
N ASN A 118 -3.37 3.32 -10.80
CA ASN A 118 -3.76 2.08 -11.44
C ASN A 118 -2.60 1.57 -12.34
N PRO A 119 -1.93 0.45 -12.00
CA PRO A 119 -0.74 0.00 -12.70
C PRO A 119 -1.01 -0.51 -14.12
N ARG A 120 -2.28 -0.86 -14.41
CA ARG A 120 -2.69 -1.37 -15.71
C ARG A 120 -2.98 -0.25 -16.71
N THR A 121 -3.63 0.83 -16.26
CA THR A 121 -4.09 1.91 -17.15
C THR A 121 -3.27 3.17 -17.05
N ASP A 122 -2.33 3.21 -16.10
CA ASP A 122 -1.46 4.35 -15.81
C ASP A 122 -2.26 5.64 -15.61
N ARG A 123 -3.23 5.57 -14.69
CA ARG A 123 -4.06 6.70 -14.26
C ARG A 123 -4.03 6.79 -12.73
N LEU A 124 -3.86 8.00 -12.24
CA LEU A 124 -4.03 8.28 -10.83
C LEU A 124 -5.51 8.23 -10.49
N ARG A 125 -5.88 7.40 -9.54
CA ARG A 125 -7.21 7.36 -8.93
C ARG A 125 -7.23 8.33 -7.75
N LEU A 126 -8.30 9.11 -7.64
CA LEU A 126 -8.62 9.91 -6.48
C LEU A 126 -10.00 9.52 -5.97
N VAL A 127 -10.08 9.20 -4.70
CA VAL A 127 -11.31 8.80 -4.02
C VAL A 127 -11.52 9.70 -2.81
N GLY A 128 -12.59 10.47 -2.83
CA GLY A 128 -12.91 11.41 -1.74
C GLY A 128 -13.79 10.80 -0.66
N HIS A 129 -13.62 11.23 0.57
CA HIS A 129 -14.49 10.93 1.70
C HIS A 129 -15.97 11.37 1.46
N ASP A 130 -16.18 12.29 0.54
CA ASP A 130 -17.50 12.74 0.06
C ASP A 130 -18.11 11.82 -1.01
N GLY A 131 -17.42 10.75 -1.38
CA GLY A 131 -17.81 9.80 -2.42
C GLY A 131 -17.33 10.19 -3.83
N GLN A 132 -16.56 11.27 -3.99
CA GLN A 132 -16.00 11.66 -5.28
C GLN A 132 -15.02 10.58 -5.77
N ASN A 133 -15.08 10.27 -7.08
CA ASN A 133 -14.30 9.20 -7.72
C ASN A 133 -13.75 9.72 -9.05
N LEU A 134 -12.45 10.00 -9.12
CA LEU A 134 -11.81 10.61 -10.29
C LEU A 134 -10.67 9.74 -10.84
N ARG A 135 -10.43 9.86 -12.16
CA ARG A 135 -9.24 9.34 -12.83
C ARG A 135 -8.47 10.47 -13.50
N VAL A 136 -7.17 10.54 -13.24
CA VAL A 136 -6.30 11.62 -13.69
C VAL A 136 -5.19 11.09 -14.59
N ASN A 137 -4.96 11.77 -15.71
CA ASN A 137 -3.69 11.68 -16.42
C ASN A 137 -2.75 12.73 -15.84
N VAL A 138 -1.79 12.31 -15.04
CA VAL A 138 -0.89 13.23 -14.34
C VAL A 138 0.03 14.03 -15.25
N ASP A 139 0.28 13.56 -16.49
CA ASP A 139 1.19 14.24 -17.41
C ASP A 139 0.60 15.57 -17.94
N ASN A 140 -0.74 15.72 -17.95
CA ASN A 140 -1.42 16.91 -18.44
C ASN A 140 -2.61 17.38 -17.59
N GLY A 141 -2.87 16.73 -16.44
CA GLY A 141 -3.96 17.08 -15.52
C GLY A 141 -5.36 16.68 -15.99
N ALA A 142 -5.51 16.07 -17.18
CA ALA A 142 -6.82 15.68 -17.70
C ALA A 142 -7.51 14.72 -16.76
N THR A 143 -8.66 15.12 -16.24
CA THR A 143 -9.41 14.45 -15.18
C THR A 143 -10.77 14.02 -15.67
N ALA A 144 -11.14 12.76 -15.43
CA ALA A 144 -12.46 12.21 -15.70
C ALA A 144 -13.17 11.91 -14.38
N ALA A 145 -14.40 12.39 -14.24
CA ALA A 145 -15.26 12.02 -13.11
C ALA A 145 -15.96 10.69 -13.44
N ASP A 146 -15.78 9.73 -12.55
CA ASP A 146 -16.46 8.45 -12.57
C ASP A 146 -17.71 8.47 -11.68
N ARG A 147 -18.45 7.36 -11.59
CA ARG A 147 -19.63 7.30 -10.72
C ARG A 147 -19.22 7.46 -9.25
N PRO A 148 -20.01 8.19 -8.46
CA PRO A 148 -19.78 8.30 -7.03
C PRO A 148 -19.78 6.94 -6.34
N LEU A 149 -19.07 6.86 -5.20
CA LEU A 149 -18.95 5.63 -4.43
C LEU A 149 -20.30 5.24 -3.79
N ALA A 150 -20.64 3.98 -3.90
CA ALA A 150 -21.80 3.40 -3.25
C ALA A 150 -21.57 1.89 -3.01
N TYR A 151 -22.07 1.38 -1.89
CA TYR A 151 -22.09 -0.07 -1.65
C TYR A 151 -23.01 -0.78 -2.65
N ALA A 152 -22.56 -1.92 -3.15
CA ALA A 152 -23.33 -2.78 -4.04
C ALA A 152 -24.69 -3.13 -3.42
N ARG A 153 -25.72 -3.36 -4.27
CA ARG A 153 -27.07 -3.64 -3.80
C ARG A 153 -27.16 -4.88 -2.90
N GLU A 154 -26.30 -5.86 -3.15
CA GLU A 154 -26.23 -7.12 -2.41
C GLU A 154 -25.28 -7.07 -1.20
N ASP A 155 -24.58 -5.92 -1.01
CA ASP A 155 -23.68 -5.74 0.12
C ASP A 155 -24.45 -5.48 1.42
N PRO A 156 -24.02 -6.03 2.58
CA PRO A 156 -24.68 -5.78 3.87
C PRO A 156 -24.76 -4.30 4.27
N HIS A 157 -23.92 -3.45 3.68
CA HIS A 157 -23.89 -2.01 3.95
C HIS A 157 -24.60 -1.16 2.88
N PHE A 158 -25.39 -1.80 1.98
CA PHE A 158 -26.16 -1.08 0.97
C PHE A 158 -26.97 0.07 1.57
N GLY A 159 -26.88 1.24 0.92
CA GLY A 159 -27.54 2.46 1.36
C GLY A 159 -26.80 3.26 2.44
N ARG A 160 -25.68 2.73 2.96
CA ARG A 160 -24.77 3.52 3.81
C ARG A 160 -23.89 4.42 2.94
N GLN A 161 -23.60 5.62 3.43
CA GLN A 161 -22.62 6.50 2.79
C GLN A 161 -21.20 5.98 3.08
N PRO A 162 -20.40 5.62 2.07
CA PRO A 162 -18.99 5.28 2.29
C PRO A 162 -18.19 6.50 2.72
N LEU A 163 -17.24 6.31 3.66
CA LEU A 163 -16.34 7.36 4.13
C LEU A 163 -14.89 6.90 3.92
N ILE A 164 -14.46 6.88 2.64
CA ILE A 164 -13.15 6.35 2.27
C ILE A 164 -12.02 7.28 2.72
N ALA A 165 -11.09 6.73 3.49
CA ALA A 165 -9.92 7.41 4.02
C ALA A 165 -8.64 7.17 3.21
N ALA A 166 -8.52 6.02 2.55
CA ALA A 166 -7.35 5.65 1.75
C ALA A 166 -7.72 4.59 0.72
N THR A 167 -6.91 4.47 -0.35
CA THR A 167 -7.11 3.50 -1.43
C THR A 167 -5.78 2.94 -1.92
N ALA A 168 -5.79 1.71 -2.46
CA ALA A 168 -4.62 1.09 -3.07
C ALA A 168 -5.01 0.06 -4.14
N TYR A 169 -4.14 -0.06 -5.16
CA TYR A 169 -4.25 -1.08 -6.21
C TYR A 169 -3.27 -2.23 -5.97
N THR A 170 -3.70 -3.45 -6.29
CA THR A 170 -2.83 -4.63 -6.33
C THR A 170 -1.97 -4.67 -7.58
N ASN A 171 -0.96 -5.55 -7.59
CA ASN A 171 -0.06 -5.75 -8.73
C ASN A 171 0.63 -4.45 -9.16
N ASN A 172 1.15 -3.70 -8.19
CA ASN A 172 1.69 -2.35 -8.34
C ASN A 172 3.03 -2.35 -9.10
N VAL A 173 3.01 -2.90 -10.33
CA VAL A 173 4.12 -2.99 -11.28
C VAL A 173 3.70 -2.44 -12.65
N ALA A 174 4.64 -1.84 -13.36
CA ALA A 174 4.36 -1.23 -14.67
C ALA A 174 3.78 -2.25 -15.65
N GLY A 175 2.65 -1.91 -16.28
CA GLY A 175 2.02 -2.74 -17.29
C GLY A 175 1.35 -4.01 -16.77
N ALA A 176 0.97 -4.05 -15.50
CA ALA A 176 0.24 -5.16 -14.92
C ALA A 176 -0.97 -5.56 -15.76
N GLU A 177 -1.14 -6.86 -16.02
CA GLU A 177 -2.26 -7.37 -16.82
C GLU A 177 -3.59 -7.27 -16.07
N THR A 178 -3.56 -7.44 -14.75
CA THR A 178 -4.71 -7.36 -13.84
C THR A 178 -4.39 -6.53 -12.63
N THR A 179 -5.42 -5.93 -12.04
CA THR A 179 -5.33 -5.23 -10.75
C THR A 179 -6.70 -5.22 -10.08
N GLU A 180 -6.71 -5.25 -8.77
CA GLU A 180 -7.89 -5.01 -7.92
C GLU A 180 -7.67 -3.73 -7.14
N MET A 181 -8.75 -3.05 -6.77
CA MET A 181 -8.71 -1.84 -5.97
C MET A 181 -9.36 -2.10 -4.61
N PHE A 182 -8.68 -1.70 -3.56
CA PHE A 182 -9.17 -1.79 -2.19
C PHE A 182 -9.16 -0.41 -1.54
N ASP A 183 -10.15 -0.18 -0.67
CA ASP A 183 -10.30 1.06 0.07
C ASP A 183 -10.48 0.78 1.55
N LEU A 184 -10.04 1.72 2.39
CA LEU A 184 -10.33 1.75 3.82
C LEU A 184 -11.53 2.65 4.09
N ASP A 185 -12.65 2.07 4.52
CA ASP A 185 -13.82 2.84 4.96
C ASP A 185 -13.71 3.15 6.44
N SER A 186 -13.44 4.42 6.77
CA SER A 186 -13.31 4.91 8.15
C SER A 186 -14.64 5.07 8.90
N GLY A 187 -15.74 5.09 8.17
CA GLY A 187 -17.07 5.19 8.80
C GLY A 187 -17.57 3.88 9.39
N LEU A 188 -17.02 2.76 8.91
CA LEU A 188 -17.41 1.42 9.31
C LEU A 188 -16.22 0.55 9.76
N ASP A 189 -15.00 1.08 9.72
CA ASP A 189 -13.75 0.36 10.03
C ASP A 189 -13.59 -0.91 9.18
N LEU A 190 -13.83 -0.79 7.87
CA LEU A 190 -13.83 -1.90 6.91
C LEU A 190 -12.73 -1.78 5.88
N LEU A 191 -12.23 -2.94 5.44
CA LEU A 191 -11.64 -3.09 4.12
C LEU A 191 -12.76 -3.38 3.12
N VAL A 192 -12.82 -2.62 2.03
CA VAL A 192 -13.77 -2.83 0.94
C VAL A 192 -13.03 -2.95 -0.38
N ARG A 193 -13.61 -3.65 -1.36
CA ARG A 193 -13.11 -3.74 -2.72
C ARG A 193 -13.98 -2.86 -3.63
N GLN A 194 -13.35 -1.97 -4.40
CA GLN A 194 -14.04 -1.15 -5.38
C GLN A 194 -14.05 -1.87 -6.73
N GLU A 195 -15.20 -2.43 -7.11
CA GLU A 195 -15.34 -3.27 -8.30
C GLU A 195 -16.74 -3.17 -8.93
N PRO A 196 -16.87 -2.70 -10.18
CA PRO A 196 -15.83 -2.08 -11.02
C PRO A 196 -15.40 -0.70 -10.47
N PRO A 197 -14.10 -0.33 -10.53
CA PRO A 197 -13.64 0.94 -9.95
C PRO A 197 -14.30 2.18 -10.56
N ASN A 198 -14.56 2.18 -11.87
CA ASN A 198 -15.19 3.33 -12.54
C ASN A 198 -16.70 3.46 -12.24
N ASP A 199 -17.34 2.39 -11.80
CA ASP A 199 -18.74 2.42 -11.36
C ASP A 199 -18.87 2.87 -9.90
N GLY A 200 -17.76 3.04 -9.18
CA GLY A 200 -17.76 3.41 -7.77
C GLY A 200 -18.41 2.37 -6.86
N THR A 201 -18.55 1.12 -7.33
CA THR A 201 -19.25 0.07 -6.60
C THR A 201 -18.33 -0.55 -5.55
N LEU A 202 -18.75 -0.50 -4.28
CA LEU A 202 -18.03 -1.05 -3.14
C LEU A 202 -18.62 -2.38 -2.69
N ARG A 203 -17.73 -3.32 -2.35
CA ARG A 203 -18.06 -4.63 -1.77
C ARG A 203 -17.24 -4.85 -0.52
N THR A 204 -17.90 -5.14 0.58
CA THR A 204 -17.25 -5.42 1.86
C THR A 204 -16.36 -6.66 1.76
N VAL A 205 -15.09 -6.52 2.14
CA VAL A 205 -14.18 -7.64 2.37
C VAL A 205 -14.32 -8.11 3.81
N GLY A 206 -14.15 -7.20 4.77
CA GLY A 206 -14.32 -7.50 6.18
C GLY A 206 -13.84 -6.40 7.12
N PRO A 207 -14.04 -6.58 8.43
CA PRO A 207 -13.64 -5.59 9.43
C PRO A 207 -12.12 -5.55 9.61
N LEU A 208 -11.59 -4.34 9.78
CA LEU A 208 -10.16 -4.13 10.08
C LEU A 208 -9.81 -4.56 11.51
N GLY A 209 -10.78 -4.61 12.41
CA GLY A 209 -10.56 -4.95 13.81
C GLY A 209 -9.89 -3.83 14.62
N VAL A 210 -9.63 -2.70 13.99
CA VAL A 210 -9.08 -1.48 14.58
C VAL A 210 -9.85 -0.27 14.06
N HIS A 211 -9.88 0.82 14.84
CA HIS A 211 -10.53 2.06 14.39
C HIS A 211 -9.63 2.81 13.41
N VAL A 212 -10.17 3.11 12.24
CA VAL A 212 -9.51 3.91 11.17
C VAL A 212 -10.01 5.35 11.25
N PRO A 213 -9.13 6.32 11.47
CA PRO A 213 -9.52 7.73 11.41
C PRO A 213 -9.84 8.16 9.96
N PRO A 214 -10.51 9.31 9.76
CA PRO A 214 -10.82 9.82 8.42
C PRO A 214 -9.59 10.13 7.56
N GLU A 215 -8.41 10.23 8.15
CA GLU A 215 -7.12 10.43 7.51
C GLU A 215 -6.26 9.18 7.70
N ALA A 216 -5.88 8.54 6.62
CA ALA A 216 -5.04 7.34 6.60
C ALA A 216 -4.19 7.27 5.33
N GLY A 217 -3.15 6.46 5.35
CA GLY A 217 -2.42 6.02 4.17
C GLY A 217 -2.66 4.53 3.96
N PHE A 218 -2.73 4.10 2.70
CA PHE A 218 -2.83 2.69 2.34
C PHE A 218 -2.03 2.43 1.09
N GLU A 219 -1.23 1.36 1.09
CA GLU A 219 -0.38 0.92 -0.02
C GLU A 219 -0.45 -0.59 -0.14
N ILE A 220 -0.48 -1.12 -1.37
CA ILE A 220 -0.34 -2.55 -1.62
C ILE A 220 0.97 -2.81 -2.33
N VAL A 221 1.93 -3.34 -1.58
CA VAL A 221 3.25 -3.69 -2.10
C VAL A 221 3.18 -5.03 -2.81
N THR A 222 3.72 -5.08 -4.03
CA THR A 222 3.85 -6.32 -4.80
C THR A 222 5.31 -6.76 -4.81
N ASP A 223 5.60 -7.95 -4.31
CA ASP A 223 6.96 -8.50 -4.31
C ASP A 223 7.40 -9.04 -5.69
N GLY A 224 8.67 -9.41 -5.83
CA GLY A 224 9.22 -9.97 -7.07
C GLY A 224 8.58 -11.30 -7.52
N GLY A 225 7.80 -11.95 -6.67
CA GLY A 225 7.01 -13.14 -6.95
C GLY A 225 5.55 -12.82 -7.35
N GLY A 226 5.14 -11.55 -7.36
CA GLY A 226 3.77 -11.13 -7.65
C GLY A 226 2.81 -11.24 -6.46
N LYS A 227 3.31 -11.47 -5.24
CA LYS A 227 2.47 -11.51 -4.04
C LYS A 227 2.19 -10.09 -3.55
N ASN A 228 0.92 -9.80 -3.31
CA ASN A 228 0.45 -8.54 -2.77
C ASN A 228 0.37 -8.56 -1.24
N ARG A 229 0.80 -7.47 -0.61
CA ARG A 229 0.74 -7.23 0.83
C ARG A 229 0.15 -5.86 1.10
N GLY A 230 -0.97 -5.78 1.82
CA GLY A 230 -1.57 -4.52 2.23
C GLY A 230 -0.84 -3.92 3.42
N LEU A 231 -0.49 -2.63 3.33
CA LEU A 231 0.11 -1.85 4.41
C LEU A 231 -0.72 -0.60 4.64
N ALA A 232 -1.20 -0.38 5.85
CA ALA A 232 -1.94 0.83 6.22
C ALA A 232 -1.19 1.61 7.30
N ALA A 233 -1.26 2.94 7.23
CA ALA A 233 -0.63 3.83 8.20
C ALA A 233 -1.64 4.88 8.69
N PHE A 234 -1.94 4.87 9.99
CA PHE A 234 -2.79 5.86 10.66
C PHE A 234 -2.49 5.90 12.16
N ALA A 235 -2.83 7.00 12.81
CA ALA A 235 -2.57 7.21 14.24
C ALA A 235 -1.12 6.87 14.63
N SER A 236 -0.14 7.23 13.78
CA SER A 236 1.30 6.94 13.95
C SER A 236 1.66 5.44 14.05
N THR A 237 0.80 4.55 13.57
CA THR A 237 1.05 3.10 13.56
C THR A 237 1.00 2.56 12.13
N LEU A 238 1.94 1.66 11.80
CA LEU A 238 1.91 0.86 10.58
C LEU A 238 1.21 -0.45 10.87
N TYR A 239 0.34 -0.86 9.95
CA TYR A 239 -0.43 -2.11 10.01
C TYR A 239 -0.18 -2.96 8.77
N ASP A 240 -0.16 -4.27 8.95
CA ASP A 240 -0.35 -5.26 7.88
C ASP A 240 -1.85 -5.53 7.74
N VAL A 241 -2.38 -5.43 6.53
CA VAL A 241 -3.80 -5.64 6.24
C VAL A 241 -3.97 -6.88 5.37
N ASP A 242 -4.65 -7.88 5.88
CA ASP A 242 -5.00 -9.09 5.14
C ASP A 242 -6.07 -8.74 4.08
N LEU A 243 -5.69 -8.78 2.81
CA LEU A 243 -6.57 -8.42 1.69
C LEU A 243 -7.72 -9.41 1.46
N ALA A 244 -7.68 -10.59 2.07
CA ALA A 244 -8.75 -11.60 1.96
C ALA A 244 -9.81 -11.47 3.06
N THR A 245 -9.42 -10.99 4.25
CA THR A 245 -10.31 -10.91 5.42
C THR A 245 -10.56 -9.50 5.92
N GLY A 246 -9.72 -8.55 5.55
CA GLY A 246 -9.72 -7.18 6.05
C GLY A 246 -8.93 -6.98 7.35
N ALA A 247 -8.58 -8.05 8.07
CA ALA A 247 -7.98 -7.94 9.39
C ALA A 247 -6.65 -7.17 9.38
N ALA A 248 -6.51 -6.16 10.23
CA ALA A 248 -5.30 -5.37 10.40
C ALA A 248 -4.51 -5.81 11.63
N THR A 249 -3.20 -6.00 11.46
CA THR A 249 -2.26 -6.36 12.53
C THR A 249 -1.19 -5.29 12.64
N SER A 250 -0.96 -4.75 13.84
CA SER A 250 0.06 -3.73 14.06
C SER A 250 1.47 -4.26 13.82
N LEU A 251 2.24 -3.53 13.02
CA LEU A 251 3.68 -3.75 12.78
C LEU A 251 4.57 -2.87 13.67
N GLY A 252 3.99 -1.86 14.32
CA GLY A 252 4.71 -0.97 15.23
C GLY A 252 4.45 0.51 14.97
N THR A 253 5.03 1.33 15.83
CA THR A 253 4.89 2.79 15.77
C THR A 253 5.86 3.37 14.73
N ILE A 254 5.34 4.21 13.85
CA ILE A 254 6.14 4.99 12.89
C ILE A 254 6.87 6.09 13.67
N GLY A 255 8.19 6.13 13.54
CA GLY A 255 9.01 7.17 14.15
C GLY A 255 8.78 8.55 13.52
N GLY A 256 9.15 9.60 14.24
CA GLY A 256 9.02 10.98 13.77
C GLY A 256 7.93 11.78 14.47
N PRO A 257 7.49 12.90 13.90
CA PRO A 257 6.48 13.75 14.53
C PRO A 257 5.13 13.02 14.64
N SER A 258 4.46 13.21 15.77
CA SER A 258 3.09 12.75 15.96
C SER A 258 2.14 13.60 15.11
N GLY A 259 1.27 12.94 14.34
CA GLY A 259 0.29 13.64 13.51
C GLY A 259 -0.57 12.65 12.74
N SER A 260 -1.58 13.14 12.03
CA SER A 260 -2.34 12.32 11.11
C SER A 260 -1.46 11.93 9.92
N ILE A 261 -1.65 10.71 9.41
CA ILE A 261 -1.08 10.25 8.14
C ILE A 261 -2.16 10.41 7.07
N VAL A 262 -1.82 11.03 5.95
CA VAL A 262 -2.76 11.31 4.84
C VAL A 262 -2.34 10.63 3.53
N GLY A 263 -1.26 9.89 3.53
CA GLY A 263 -0.78 9.12 2.39
C GLY A 263 0.32 8.16 2.80
N LEU A 264 0.42 7.05 2.09
CA LEU A 264 1.46 6.04 2.24
C LEU A 264 1.79 5.50 0.86
N SER A 265 3.07 5.36 0.54
CA SER A 265 3.52 4.70 -0.67
C SER A 265 4.89 4.07 -0.51
N THR A 266 5.32 3.29 -1.51
CA THR A 266 6.69 2.80 -1.62
C THR A 266 7.61 3.85 -2.23
N ILE A 267 8.92 3.77 -1.97
CA ILE A 267 9.93 4.53 -2.70
C ILE A 267 10.80 3.60 -3.56
N ALA A 268 11.35 4.14 -4.66
CA ALA A 268 12.24 3.38 -5.55
C ALA A 268 13.46 2.87 -4.78
N GLY A 269 13.79 1.60 -4.98
CA GLY A 269 14.85 0.90 -4.24
C GLY A 269 14.33 -0.20 -3.33
N SER A 270 13.00 -0.34 -3.19
CA SER A 270 12.41 -1.59 -2.67
C SER A 270 12.56 -2.68 -3.72
N PRO A 271 13.22 -3.79 -3.40
CA PRO A 271 13.43 -4.89 -4.34
C PRO A 271 12.13 -5.58 -4.72
#